data_1233ba7bc828ecc350e3bbdad5a89d13
#
_entry.id   1233ba7bc828ecc350e3bbdad5a89d13
#
_cell.length_a   1.000
_cell.length_b   1.000
_cell.length_c   1.000
_cell.angle_alpha   90.00
_cell.angle_beta   90.00
_cell.angle_gamma   90.00
#
_symmetry.space_group_name_H-M   'P 1'
#
loop_
_entity.id
_entity.type
_entity.pdbx_description
1 polymer ?
#
loop_
_entity_poly.entity_id
_entity_poly.type
_entity_poly.pdbx_seq_one_letter_code
_entity_poly.pdbx_strand_id
1 'polypeptide(L)'
;MKENSLLTVKKLQEAMSIVIGTNLYSNVSYKLVGERQEDLVLTVQEKSNSAINVGLNFNSEDIVALLLNATFDNRARYHSKFSVTGRIGKRMYGRVDYAIERNPLRNINLSYMFTYHDLDVYNRGDKIVNTTYRHHFVELGYSDMNWLNFKLKLGARYEYFDYNSFLYTAENQKYQVKPEGFISYFAQAHLETLDRRYFPSKGVSLQADYSIYTDNFVTYKGHTFFSALKLSFLSVLPLTSHLSLLPSIDGRVLIGKDPAYPFLNVVGGDMPERYLPQQLPFAGINRMEIFDNSVAIVRLNLRQRIGQRHYISLIANYAIHEDNFFDLLKGESVWGGSIGYAYNSMFGPMNTNFGLSNRNNNLQFYLNLGYSF
;
A
#
# COMPACT_ATOMS: atom_id res chain seq x y z
N MET A 1 -26.26 14.63 14.26
CA MET A 1 -27.03 15.25 15.37
C MET A 1 -28.48 15.41 14.92
N LYS A 2 -29.46 15.33 15.82
CA LYS A 2 -30.87 15.64 15.51
C LYS A 2 -31.14 17.08 15.88
N GLU A 3 -31.94 17.77 15.08
CA GLU A 3 -32.44 19.10 15.42
C GLU A 3 -33.18 19.08 16.77
N ASN A 4 -33.13 20.16 17.51
CA ASN A 4 -33.76 20.32 18.84
C ASN A 4 -33.28 19.27 19.87
N SER A 5 -32.06 18.77 19.78
CA SER A 5 -31.48 17.85 20.76
C SER A 5 -30.42 18.56 21.62
N LEU A 6 -30.28 18.11 22.88
CA LEU A 6 -29.27 18.65 23.78
C LEU A 6 -27.86 18.48 23.20
N LEU A 7 -27.16 19.58 23.01
CA LEU A 7 -25.79 19.64 22.52
C LEU A 7 -24.81 19.40 23.70
N THR A 8 -24.04 18.34 23.62
CA THR A 8 -22.92 18.10 24.55
C THR A 8 -21.60 18.31 23.82
N VAL A 9 -20.55 18.67 24.54
CA VAL A 9 -19.18 18.83 23.99
C VAL A 9 -18.75 17.57 23.24
N LYS A 10 -19.08 16.40 23.77
CA LYS A 10 -18.76 15.12 23.12
C LYS A 10 -19.46 14.95 21.76
N LYS A 11 -20.78 15.23 21.69
CA LYS A 11 -21.55 15.17 20.45
C LYS A 11 -21.06 16.20 19.41
N LEU A 12 -20.65 17.37 19.85
CA LEU A 12 -20.07 18.39 18.99
C LEU A 12 -18.72 17.93 18.42
N GLN A 13 -17.84 17.39 19.27
CA GLN A 13 -16.55 16.86 18.84
C GLN A 13 -16.71 15.69 17.85
N GLU A 14 -17.65 14.78 18.11
CA GLU A 14 -17.97 13.68 17.18
C GLU A 14 -18.47 14.22 15.84
N ALA A 15 -19.37 15.17 15.85
CA ALA A 15 -19.89 15.79 14.62
C ALA A 15 -18.81 16.53 13.84
N MET A 16 -17.97 17.31 14.53
CA MET A 16 -16.83 17.99 13.90
C MET A 16 -15.84 16.97 13.31
N SER A 17 -15.54 15.90 14.04
CA SER A 17 -14.66 14.82 13.54
C SER A 17 -15.23 14.14 12.30
N ILE A 18 -16.53 13.92 12.23
CA ILE A 18 -17.19 13.38 11.05
C ILE A 18 -17.04 14.34 9.85
N VAL A 19 -17.35 15.63 10.05
CA VAL A 19 -17.24 16.64 8.99
C VAL A 19 -15.80 16.79 8.50
N ILE A 20 -14.82 16.85 9.40
CA ILE A 20 -13.39 16.91 9.07
C ILE A 20 -12.95 15.61 8.39
N GLY A 21 -13.44 14.47 8.88
CA GLY A 21 -13.13 13.15 8.33
C GLY A 21 -13.61 12.94 6.88
N THR A 22 -14.59 13.73 6.41
CA THR A 22 -14.98 13.72 5.00
C THR A 22 -13.90 14.26 4.07
N ASN A 23 -12.92 14.99 4.60
CA ASN A 23 -11.85 15.69 3.84
C ASN A 23 -12.38 16.65 2.74
N LEU A 24 -13.64 17.07 2.86
CA LEU A 24 -14.32 17.98 1.91
C LEU A 24 -14.00 19.45 2.18
N TYR A 25 -13.65 19.75 3.41
CA TYR A 25 -13.50 21.12 3.89
C TYR A 25 -12.06 21.40 4.30
N SER A 26 -11.55 22.58 3.93
CA SER A 26 -10.23 23.06 4.33
C SER A 26 -10.25 23.64 5.74
N ASN A 27 -11.39 24.18 6.15
CA ASN A 27 -11.62 24.71 7.48
C ASN A 27 -13.05 24.41 7.92
N VAL A 28 -13.20 24.01 9.17
CA VAL A 28 -14.50 23.79 9.82
C VAL A 28 -14.47 24.50 11.16
N SER A 29 -15.32 25.48 11.32
CA SER A 29 -15.47 26.23 12.57
C SER A 29 -16.92 26.21 13.02
N TYR A 30 -17.16 26.47 14.30
CA TYR A 30 -18.49 26.58 14.83
C TYR A 30 -18.67 27.85 15.67
N LYS A 31 -19.88 28.33 15.72
CA LYS A 31 -20.32 29.39 16.63
C LYS A 31 -21.65 29.00 17.24
N LEU A 32 -21.83 29.33 18.49
CA LEU A 32 -23.15 29.34 19.13
C LEU A 32 -23.72 30.74 18.97
N VAL A 33 -24.93 30.85 18.46
CA VAL A 33 -25.63 32.09 18.20
C VAL A 33 -27.03 32.04 18.84
N GLY A 34 -27.72 33.15 18.90
CA GLY A 34 -28.97 33.31 19.63
C GLY A 34 -28.78 34.00 20.99
N GLU A 35 -29.83 34.59 21.55
CA GLU A 35 -29.77 35.31 22.84
C GLU A 35 -29.34 34.40 24.01
N ARG A 36 -29.62 33.09 23.92
CA ARG A 36 -29.24 32.05 24.88
C ARG A 36 -28.20 31.08 24.36
N GLN A 37 -27.52 31.40 23.24
CA GLN A 37 -26.55 30.54 22.56
C GLN A 37 -27.13 29.15 22.21
N GLU A 38 -28.39 29.12 21.80
CA GLU A 38 -29.15 27.89 21.54
C GLU A 38 -28.95 27.33 20.13
N ASP A 39 -28.48 28.14 19.19
CA ASP A 39 -28.26 27.71 17.81
C ASP A 39 -26.78 27.43 17.55
N LEU A 40 -26.49 26.27 16.95
CA LEU A 40 -25.17 25.90 16.49
C LEU A 40 -25.03 26.20 15.00
N VAL A 41 -24.20 27.16 14.66
CA VAL A 41 -23.83 27.49 13.27
C VAL A 41 -22.48 26.89 12.95
N LEU A 42 -22.43 25.95 11.97
CA LEU A 42 -21.21 25.41 11.42
C LEU A 42 -20.83 26.22 10.18
N THR A 43 -19.65 26.83 10.21
CA THR A 43 -19.06 27.50 9.06
C THR A 43 -18.01 26.58 8.45
N VAL A 44 -18.23 26.21 7.21
CA VAL A 44 -17.33 25.33 6.46
C VAL A 44 -16.75 26.06 5.26
N GLN A 45 -15.48 25.87 5.01
CA GLN A 45 -14.80 26.34 3.80
C GLN A 45 -14.51 25.14 2.93
N GLU A 46 -15.10 25.07 1.76
CA GLU A 46 -14.87 23.98 0.82
C GLU A 46 -13.39 23.94 0.39
N LYS A 47 -12.85 22.73 0.35
CA LYS A 47 -11.51 22.51 -0.15
C LYS A 47 -11.58 22.41 -1.66
N SER A 48 -10.79 23.21 -2.39
CA SER A 48 -10.55 22.93 -3.80
C SER A 48 -9.78 21.61 -3.90
N ASN A 49 -10.42 20.59 -4.45
CA ASN A 49 -9.82 19.28 -4.63
C ASN A 49 -9.19 19.12 -6.03
N SER A 50 -9.30 20.14 -6.88
CA SER A 50 -8.55 20.20 -8.13
C SER A 50 -7.13 20.66 -7.83
N ALA A 51 -6.16 19.85 -8.20
CA ALA A 51 -4.76 20.11 -7.92
C ALA A 51 -3.85 19.50 -8.99
N ILE A 52 -2.72 20.14 -9.20
CA ILE A 52 -1.59 19.58 -9.94
C ILE A 52 -0.46 19.37 -8.93
N ASN A 53 0.00 18.15 -8.81
CA ASN A 53 1.09 17.78 -7.93
C ASN A 53 2.29 17.31 -8.77
N VAL A 54 3.46 17.79 -8.41
CA VAL A 54 4.73 17.37 -9.01
C VAL A 54 5.63 16.90 -7.88
N GLY A 55 6.24 15.75 -8.05
CA GLY A 55 7.16 15.18 -7.07
C GLY A 55 8.41 14.62 -7.73
N LEU A 56 9.50 14.66 -7.00
CA LEU A 56 10.74 13.96 -7.34
C LEU A 56 11.00 12.91 -6.27
N ASN A 57 11.38 11.73 -6.70
CA ASN A 57 11.81 10.64 -5.84
C ASN A 57 13.20 10.18 -6.29
N PHE A 58 14.11 10.08 -5.34
CA PHE A 58 15.46 9.55 -5.53
C PHE A 58 15.61 8.33 -4.64
N ASN A 59 15.97 7.21 -5.20
CA ASN A 59 16.29 6.03 -4.41
C ASN A 59 17.41 5.20 -5.05
N SER A 60 18.05 4.36 -4.24
CA SER A 60 19.19 3.53 -4.69
C SER A 60 18.83 2.51 -5.76
N GLU A 61 17.56 2.30 -6.02
CA GLU A 61 17.06 1.25 -6.88
C GLU A 61 16.62 1.76 -8.26
N ASP A 62 15.86 2.86 -8.29
CA ASP A 62 15.33 3.47 -9.51
C ASP A 62 16.13 4.69 -9.93
N ILE A 63 17.11 5.10 -9.10
CA ILE A 63 17.94 6.31 -9.22
C ILE A 63 17.05 7.55 -9.09
N VAL A 64 16.25 7.87 -10.11
CA VAL A 64 15.39 9.05 -10.17
C VAL A 64 14.03 8.70 -10.73
N ALA A 65 12.97 9.25 -10.16
CA ALA A 65 11.64 9.24 -10.73
C ALA A 65 10.96 10.61 -10.62
N LEU A 66 10.33 11.04 -11.70
CA LEU A 66 9.44 12.19 -11.75
C LEU A 66 7.99 11.68 -11.59
N LEU A 67 7.27 12.29 -10.67
CA LEU A 67 5.88 11.98 -10.36
C LEU A 67 5.02 13.18 -10.72
N LEU A 68 3.98 12.94 -11.51
CA LEU A 68 3.03 13.96 -11.95
C LEU A 68 1.61 13.47 -11.63
N ASN A 69 0.82 14.32 -11.01
CA ASN A 69 -0.58 14.03 -10.76
C ASN A 69 -1.41 15.28 -11.05
N ALA A 70 -2.47 15.12 -11.83
CA ALA A 70 -3.49 16.15 -12.03
C ALA A 70 -4.84 15.59 -11.59
N THR A 71 -5.50 16.27 -10.69
CA THR A 71 -6.82 15.91 -10.18
C THR A 71 -7.81 17.02 -10.47
N PHE A 72 -8.97 16.67 -11.04
CA PHE A 72 -10.08 17.55 -11.33
C PHE A 72 -11.31 17.07 -10.56
N ASP A 73 -11.85 17.94 -9.75
CA ASP A 73 -13.02 17.65 -8.91
C ASP A 73 -14.22 18.45 -9.40
N ASN A 74 -15.27 17.75 -9.81
CA ASN A 74 -16.53 18.35 -10.29
C ASN A 74 -17.69 17.99 -9.35
N ARG A 75 -17.52 18.27 -8.08
CA ARG A 75 -18.51 17.95 -7.05
C ARG A 75 -19.79 18.77 -7.15
N ALA A 76 -19.67 20.01 -7.61
CA ALA A 76 -20.81 20.93 -7.69
C ALA A 76 -21.90 20.43 -8.67
N ARG A 77 -21.53 19.74 -9.74
CA ARG A 77 -22.48 19.34 -10.78
C ARG A 77 -22.72 17.84 -10.87
N TYR A 78 -21.63 17.04 -10.80
CA TYR A 78 -21.72 15.60 -11.08
C TYR A 78 -21.24 14.73 -9.94
N HIS A 79 -20.78 15.31 -8.84
CA HIS A 79 -20.16 14.58 -7.74
C HIS A 79 -19.09 13.60 -8.23
N SER A 80 -18.27 14.04 -9.18
CA SER A 80 -17.27 13.19 -9.83
C SER A 80 -15.88 13.78 -9.67
N LYS A 81 -14.90 12.87 -9.64
CA LYS A 81 -13.49 13.18 -9.56
C LYS A 81 -12.75 12.45 -10.66
N PHE A 82 -11.95 13.18 -11.42
CA PHE A 82 -11.06 12.64 -12.44
C PHE A 82 -9.62 12.91 -12.04
N SER A 83 -8.75 11.89 -12.15
CA SER A 83 -7.35 12.02 -11.82
C SER A 83 -6.47 11.31 -12.86
N VAL A 84 -5.38 11.96 -13.23
CA VAL A 84 -4.33 11.36 -14.05
C VAL A 84 -3.04 11.40 -13.26
N THR A 85 -2.38 10.26 -13.15
CA THR A 85 -1.11 10.12 -12.45
C THR A 85 -0.10 9.47 -13.38
N GLY A 86 1.12 9.99 -13.44
CA GLY A 86 2.22 9.43 -14.19
C GLY A 86 3.50 9.38 -13.36
N ARG A 87 4.27 8.31 -13.56
CA ARG A 87 5.63 8.16 -13.04
C ARG A 87 6.57 7.88 -14.19
N ILE A 88 7.60 8.69 -14.31
CA ILE A 88 8.65 8.58 -15.33
C ILE A 88 9.95 8.23 -14.61
N GLY A 89 10.60 7.17 -15.01
CA GLY A 89 11.84 6.63 -14.42
C GLY A 89 12.08 5.20 -14.88
N LYS A 90 12.95 4.46 -14.19
CA LYS A 90 13.23 3.04 -14.51
C LYS A 90 11.95 2.20 -14.49
N ARG A 91 11.06 2.44 -13.52
CA ARG A 91 9.71 1.88 -13.48
C ARG A 91 8.74 2.98 -13.88
N MET A 92 8.10 2.83 -15.01
CA MET A 92 7.13 3.79 -15.52
C MET A 92 5.72 3.30 -15.29
N TYR A 93 4.82 4.21 -14.90
CA TYR A 93 3.41 3.93 -14.96
C TYR A 93 2.61 5.18 -15.34
N GLY A 94 1.47 4.93 -15.95
CA GLY A 94 0.41 5.90 -16.18
C GLY A 94 -0.90 5.36 -15.64
N ARG A 95 -1.63 6.17 -14.88
CA ARG A 95 -2.90 5.80 -14.26
C ARG A 95 -3.94 6.87 -14.50
N VAL A 96 -5.14 6.45 -14.84
CA VAL A 96 -6.32 7.29 -14.98
C VAL A 96 -7.40 6.75 -14.06
N ASP A 97 -7.94 7.61 -13.21
CA ASP A 97 -9.00 7.27 -12.27
C ASP A 97 -10.21 8.18 -12.50
N TYR A 98 -11.38 7.57 -12.52
CA TYR A 98 -12.65 8.28 -12.51
C TYR A 98 -13.53 7.75 -11.38
N ALA A 99 -13.96 8.63 -10.50
CA ALA A 99 -14.80 8.26 -9.36
C ALA A 99 -16.09 9.09 -9.35
N ILE A 100 -17.21 8.45 -9.03
CA ILE A 100 -18.49 9.08 -8.77
C ILE A 100 -18.75 8.96 -7.26
N GLU A 101 -18.81 10.09 -6.58
CA GLU A 101 -18.96 10.18 -5.13
C GLU A 101 -20.37 10.65 -4.79
N ARG A 102 -21.36 9.74 -4.76
CA ARG A 102 -22.74 10.08 -4.41
C ARG A 102 -22.94 10.50 -2.95
N ASN A 103 -22.05 10.05 -2.08
CA ASN A 103 -22.03 10.30 -0.66
C ASN A 103 -20.58 10.13 -0.20
N PRO A 104 -20.07 10.85 0.83
CA PRO A 104 -18.72 10.60 1.38
C PRO A 104 -18.46 9.14 1.76
N LEU A 105 -19.53 8.36 1.96
CA LEU A 105 -19.48 6.96 2.34
C LEU A 105 -19.59 5.98 1.16
N ARG A 106 -19.98 6.44 -0.03
CA ARG A 106 -20.27 5.57 -1.19
C ARG A 106 -19.66 6.15 -2.45
N ASN A 107 -18.75 5.43 -3.04
CA ASN A 107 -18.19 5.77 -4.34
C ASN A 107 -18.08 4.57 -5.26
N ILE A 108 -18.21 4.86 -6.55
CA ILE A 108 -17.89 3.93 -7.64
C ILE A 108 -16.66 4.51 -8.32
N ASN A 109 -15.64 3.71 -8.49
CA ASN A 109 -14.44 4.11 -9.19
C ASN A 109 -14.13 3.17 -10.36
N LEU A 110 -13.72 3.77 -11.46
CA LEU A 110 -13.13 3.09 -12.61
C LEU A 110 -11.68 3.57 -12.71
N SER A 111 -10.75 2.63 -12.75
CA SER A 111 -9.32 2.92 -12.88
C SER A 111 -8.73 2.14 -14.04
N TYR A 112 -7.87 2.77 -14.80
CA TYR A 112 -6.97 2.12 -15.74
C TYR A 112 -5.53 2.46 -15.38
N MET A 113 -4.65 1.46 -15.38
CA MET A 113 -3.23 1.66 -15.15
C MET A 113 -2.42 0.85 -16.16
N PHE A 114 -1.43 1.49 -16.72
CA PHE A 114 -0.35 0.86 -17.46
C PHE A 114 0.93 0.96 -16.65
N THR A 115 1.65 -0.15 -16.50
CA THR A 115 2.95 -0.16 -15.82
C THR A 115 3.97 -0.91 -16.68
N TYR A 116 5.14 -0.32 -16.81
CA TYR A 116 6.32 -1.01 -17.31
C TYR A 116 7.22 -1.36 -16.14
N HIS A 117 7.45 -2.64 -15.96
CA HIS A 117 8.32 -3.18 -14.93
C HIS A 117 9.67 -3.56 -15.51
N ASP A 118 10.74 -3.14 -14.84
CA ASP A 118 12.14 -3.54 -15.08
C ASP A 118 12.71 -3.96 -13.73
N LEU A 119 12.79 -5.25 -13.49
CA LEU A 119 13.02 -5.83 -12.19
C LEU A 119 14.21 -6.79 -12.23
N ASP A 120 15.14 -6.60 -11.29
CA ASP A 120 16.22 -7.53 -11.05
C ASP A 120 15.77 -8.58 -10.02
N VAL A 121 15.91 -9.85 -10.40
CA VAL A 121 15.59 -11.02 -9.57
C VAL A 121 16.88 -11.60 -9.00
N TYR A 122 16.85 -11.92 -7.73
CA TYR A 122 17.99 -12.41 -6.98
C TYR A 122 17.71 -13.78 -6.37
N ASN A 123 18.78 -14.53 -6.11
CA ASN A 123 18.76 -15.75 -5.30
C ASN A 123 19.99 -15.76 -4.41
N ARG A 124 19.80 -15.82 -3.10
CA ARG A 124 20.87 -15.80 -2.09
C ARG A 124 21.91 -14.69 -2.29
N GLY A 125 21.41 -13.51 -2.68
CA GLY A 125 22.23 -12.32 -2.87
C GLY A 125 22.77 -12.11 -4.28
N ASP A 126 22.77 -13.12 -5.14
CA ASP A 126 23.25 -13.04 -6.51
C ASP A 126 22.13 -12.69 -7.47
N LYS A 127 22.38 -11.72 -8.37
CA LYS A 127 21.45 -11.37 -9.43
C LYS A 127 21.41 -12.51 -10.46
N ILE A 128 20.23 -13.12 -10.63
CA ILE A 128 20.04 -14.25 -11.56
C ILE A 128 19.58 -13.76 -12.92
N VAL A 129 18.59 -12.88 -12.95
CA VAL A 129 17.95 -12.39 -14.17
C VAL A 129 17.39 -10.98 -14.00
N ASN A 130 17.33 -10.25 -15.10
CA ASN A 130 16.52 -9.05 -15.21
C ASN A 130 15.24 -9.42 -15.96
N THR A 131 14.09 -9.06 -15.39
CA THR A 131 12.78 -9.33 -15.97
C THR A 131 12.10 -8.03 -16.34
N THR A 132 11.65 -7.92 -17.59
CA THR A 132 10.88 -6.78 -18.05
C THR A 132 9.52 -7.24 -18.54
N TYR A 133 8.47 -6.52 -18.14
CA TYR A 133 7.12 -6.80 -18.61
C TYR A 133 6.22 -5.57 -18.57
N ARG A 134 5.18 -5.60 -19.37
CA ARG A 134 4.09 -4.63 -19.39
C ARG A 134 2.91 -5.21 -18.66
N HIS A 135 2.29 -4.38 -17.84
CA HIS A 135 1.10 -4.76 -17.08
C HIS A 135 0.00 -3.73 -17.33
N HIS A 136 -1.10 -4.19 -17.86
CA HIS A 136 -2.33 -3.41 -18.03
C HIS A 136 -3.33 -3.84 -16.98
N PHE A 137 -3.94 -2.88 -16.34
CA PHE A 137 -4.83 -3.09 -15.22
C PHE A 137 -6.07 -2.22 -15.38
N VAL A 138 -7.24 -2.83 -15.38
CA VAL A 138 -8.53 -2.14 -15.35
C VAL A 138 -9.27 -2.58 -14.11
N GLU A 139 -9.74 -1.65 -13.32
CA GLU A 139 -10.47 -1.94 -12.08
C GLU A 139 -11.78 -1.17 -12.03
N LEU A 140 -12.86 -1.89 -11.75
CA LEU A 140 -14.15 -1.33 -11.34
C LEU A 140 -14.34 -1.63 -9.85
N GLY A 141 -14.40 -0.58 -9.03
CA GLY A 141 -14.52 -0.69 -7.59
C GLY A 141 -15.78 0.01 -7.06
N TYR A 142 -16.40 -0.60 -6.08
CA TYR A 142 -17.44 -0.02 -5.27
C TYR A 142 -16.98 0.04 -3.82
N SER A 143 -17.01 1.23 -3.23
CA SER A 143 -16.71 1.44 -1.82
C SER A 143 -17.97 1.86 -1.10
N ASP A 144 -18.30 1.14 -0.05
CA ASP A 144 -19.35 1.46 0.91
C ASP A 144 -18.75 1.32 2.32
N MET A 145 -19.39 1.91 3.33
CA MET A 145 -18.92 1.83 4.72
C MET A 145 -17.57 2.51 4.97
N ASN A 146 -17.39 3.76 4.56
CA ASN A 146 -16.32 4.60 5.10
C ASN A 146 -16.71 5.03 6.53
N TRP A 147 -16.51 4.18 7.51
CA TRP A 147 -16.83 4.47 8.89
C TRP A 147 -15.56 5.00 9.59
N LEU A 148 -15.44 6.35 9.65
CA LEU A 148 -14.35 7.09 10.27
C LEU A 148 -12.93 6.64 9.84
N ASN A 149 -12.52 5.43 10.22
CA ASN A 149 -11.19 4.88 9.96
C ASN A 149 -11.22 3.53 9.23
N PHE A 150 -12.43 3.02 8.92
CA PHE A 150 -12.63 1.74 8.23
C PHE A 150 -13.18 1.97 6.81
N LYS A 151 -12.57 1.31 5.85
CA LYS A 151 -12.99 1.34 4.43
C LYS A 151 -13.15 -0.09 3.95
N LEU A 152 -14.30 -0.37 3.33
CA LEU A 152 -14.53 -1.61 2.59
C LEU A 152 -14.67 -1.29 1.11
N LYS A 153 -13.96 -2.02 0.27
CA LYS A 153 -14.02 -1.91 -1.19
C LYS A 153 -14.22 -3.29 -1.81
N LEU A 154 -15.21 -3.41 -2.67
CA LEU A 154 -15.49 -4.59 -3.48
C LEU A 154 -15.31 -4.24 -4.96
N GLY A 155 -14.96 -5.20 -5.79
CA GLY A 155 -14.85 -4.91 -7.21
C GLY A 155 -14.39 -6.08 -8.05
N ALA A 156 -14.18 -5.74 -9.32
CA ALA A 156 -13.62 -6.65 -10.31
C ALA A 156 -12.44 -5.98 -11.02
N ARG A 157 -11.49 -6.77 -11.46
CA ARG A 157 -10.31 -6.34 -12.21
C ARG A 157 -10.14 -7.21 -13.43
N TYR A 158 -9.61 -6.57 -14.47
CA TYR A 158 -8.97 -7.25 -15.57
C TYR A 158 -7.48 -6.87 -15.58
N GLU A 159 -6.61 -7.85 -15.61
CA GLU A 159 -5.17 -7.69 -15.60
C GLU A 159 -4.57 -8.44 -16.78
N TYR A 160 -3.71 -7.78 -17.57
CA TYR A 160 -3.01 -8.39 -18.69
C TYR A 160 -1.51 -8.18 -18.53
N PHE A 161 -0.77 -9.28 -18.58
CA PHE A 161 0.68 -9.32 -18.44
C PHE A 161 1.32 -9.73 -19.75
N ASP A 162 2.29 -8.94 -20.22
CA ASP A 162 3.08 -9.19 -21.40
C ASP A 162 4.58 -9.17 -21.04
N TYR A 163 5.18 -10.35 -20.99
CA TYR A 163 6.58 -10.53 -20.57
C TYR A 163 7.52 -10.51 -21.77
N ASN A 164 8.56 -9.68 -21.70
CA ASN A 164 9.58 -9.54 -22.73
C ASN A 164 10.83 -10.38 -22.45
N SER A 165 11.00 -10.91 -21.24
CA SER A 165 12.20 -11.66 -20.82
C SER A 165 11.83 -12.91 -20.03
N PHE A 166 12.81 -13.82 -19.95
CA PHE A 166 12.67 -15.07 -19.22
C PHE A 166 12.64 -14.84 -17.70
N LEU A 167 11.80 -15.61 -17.02
CA LEU A 167 11.76 -15.68 -15.57
C LEU A 167 12.43 -16.98 -15.11
N TYR A 168 13.12 -16.92 -13.96
CA TYR A 168 13.61 -18.10 -13.29
C TYR A 168 12.56 -18.58 -12.27
N THR A 169 12.34 -19.89 -12.21
CA THR A 169 11.62 -20.54 -11.10
C THR A 169 12.59 -20.92 -9.99
N ALA A 170 12.07 -21.32 -8.83
CA ALA A 170 12.87 -21.87 -7.72
C ALA A 170 13.82 -23.00 -8.11
N GLU A 171 13.50 -23.72 -9.19
CA GLU A 171 14.31 -24.83 -9.74
C GLU A 171 15.38 -24.37 -10.75
N ASN A 172 15.71 -23.09 -10.84
CA ASN A 172 16.68 -22.52 -11.80
C ASN A 172 16.34 -22.77 -13.28
N GLN A 173 15.10 -23.08 -13.62
CA GLN A 173 14.67 -23.24 -15.00
C GLN A 173 14.26 -21.89 -15.59
N LYS A 174 14.75 -21.56 -16.78
CA LYS A 174 14.32 -20.40 -17.54
C LYS A 174 12.88 -20.63 -18.01
N TYR A 175 11.95 -19.85 -17.48
CA TYR A 175 10.55 -19.92 -17.85
C TYR A 175 10.19 -18.77 -18.77
N GLN A 176 9.69 -19.07 -19.98
CA GLN A 176 9.08 -18.06 -20.84
C GLN A 176 7.60 -17.95 -20.48
N VAL A 177 7.23 -16.87 -19.80
CA VAL A 177 5.84 -16.59 -19.50
C VAL A 177 5.18 -16.04 -20.75
N LYS A 178 4.11 -16.71 -21.21
CA LYS A 178 3.29 -16.22 -22.33
C LYS A 178 2.45 -15.03 -21.85
N PRO A 179 2.13 -14.07 -22.75
CA PRO A 179 1.15 -13.06 -22.45
C PRO A 179 -0.18 -13.69 -22.03
N GLU A 180 -0.71 -13.23 -20.91
CA GLU A 180 -1.90 -13.83 -20.30
C GLU A 180 -2.78 -12.77 -19.62
N GLY A 181 -4.09 -12.93 -19.75
CA GLY A 181 -5.10 -12.05 -19.15
C GLY A 181 -5.86 -12.75 -18.03
N PHE A 182 -6.16 -12.01 -16.98
CA PHE A 182 -6.87 -12.51 -15.80
C PHE A 182 -8.04 -11.60 -15.44
N ILE A 183 -9.13 -12.21 -15.02
CA ILE A 183 -10.27 -11.53 -14.42
C ILE A 183 -10.26 -11.88 -12.95
N SER A 184 -10.29 -10.89 -12.09
CA SER A 184 -10.34 -11.11 -10.65
C SER A 184 -11.49 -10.36 -9.99
N TYR A 185 -12.03 -10.97 -8.94
CA TYR A 185 -13.00 -10.37 -8.03
C TYR A 185 -12.33 -10.17 -6.69
N PHE A 186 -12.51 -9.01 -6.09
CA PHE A 186 -11.80 -8.70 -4.86
C PHE A 186 -12.68 -8.04 -3.79
N ALA A 187 -12.28 -8.26 -2.56
CA ALA A 187 -12.75 -7.57 -1.37
C ALA A 187 -11.55 -7.04 -0.60
N GLN A 188 -11.55 -5.76 -0.28
CA GLN A 188 -10.49 -5.09 0.48
C GLN A 188 -11.08 -4.39 1.68
N ALA A 189 -10.53 -4.66 2.85
CA ALA A 189 -10.87 -4.00 4.10
C ALA A 189 -9.63 -3.27 4.64
N HIS A 190 -9.77 -2.01 4.97
CA HIS A 190 -8.70 -1.20 5.51
C HIS A 190 -9.17 -0.42 6.73
N LEU A 191 -8.50 -0.60 7.85
CA LEU A 191 -8.66 0.15 9.10
C LEU A 191 -7.37 0.92 9.36
N GLU A 192 -7.44 2.24 9.53
CA GLU A 192 -6.27 3.05 9.83
C GLU A 192 -6.56 4.10 10.89
N THR A 193 -5.78 4.07 11.97
CA THR A 193 -5.85 5.03 13.08
C THR A 193 -4.51 5.71 13.33
N LEU A 194 -3.55 5.56 12.42
CA LEU A 194 -2.24 6.17 12.53
C LEU A 194 -2.36 7.71 12.55
N ASP A 195 -1.63 8.34 13.47
CA ASP A 195 -1.66 9.80 13.65
C ASP A 195 -0.98 10.57 12.51
N ARG A 196 -0.12 9.93 11.74
CA ARG A 196 0.63 10.53 10.62
C ARG A 196 0.91 9.49 9.55
N ARG A 197 0.94 9.93 8.30
CA ARG A 197 1.33 9.08 7.16
C ARG A 197 2.81 8.66 7.24
N TYR A 198 3.69 9.62 7.52
CA TYR A 198 5.13 9.36 7.67
C TYR A 198 5.51 9.48 9.14
N PHE A 199 6.33 8.55 9.61
CA PHE A 199 6.81 8.48 10.99
C PHE A 199 5.67 8.55 12.04
N PRO A 200 4.65 7.68 11.94
CA PRO A 200 3.56 7.67 12.90
C PRO A 200 4.08 7.45 14.32
N SER A 201 3.48 8.12 15.30
CA SER A 201 3.88 8.00 16.71
C SER A 201 2.94 7.14 17.52
N LYS A 202 1.73 6.89 17.04
CA LYS A 202 0.72 6.03 17.66
C LYS A 202 -0.33 5.58 16.65
N GLY A 203 -1.04 4.51 16.98
CA GLY A 203 -2.16 4.02 16.19
C GLY A 203 -1.92 2.65 15.59
N VAL A 204 -2.87 2.21 14.78
CA VAL A 204 -2.90 0.89 14.15
C VAL A 204 -3.30 1.03 12.70
N SER A 205 -2.71 0.22 11.84
CA SER A 205 -3.13 0.00 10.45
C SER A 205 -3.36 -1.50 10.25
N LEU A 206 -4.53 -1.86 9.74
CA LEU A 206 -4.89 -3.24 9.37
C LEU A 206 -5.44 -3.22 7.95
N GLN A 207 -4.89 -4.05 7.10
CA GLN A 207 -5.33 -4.26 5.73
C GLN A 207 -5.58 -5.75 5.52
N ALA A 208 -6.74 -6.10 4.99
CA ALA A 208 -7.09 -7.44 4.57
C ALA A 208 -7.63 -7.40 3.14
N ASP A 209 -7.01 -8.15 2.24
CA ASP A 209 -7.38 -8.23 0.83
C ASP A 209 -7.62 -9.70 0.47
N TYR A 210 -8.76 -9.97 -0.12
CA TYR A 210 -9.08 -11.27 -0.70
C TYR A 210 -9.40 -11.10 -2.18
N SER A 211 -8.80 -11.94 -3.02
CA SER A 211 -9.02 -11.90 -4.47
C SER A 211 -9.17 -13.31 -5.02
N ILE A 212 -10.09 -13.47 -5.95
CA ILE A 212 -10.34 -14.71 -6.71
C ILE A 212 -9.92 -14.41 -8.16
N TYR A 213 -9.11 -15.28 -8.75
CA TYR A 213 -8.55 -15.11 -10.09
C TYR A 213 -9.08 -16.18 -11.05
N THR A 214 -9.51 -15.75 -12.22
CA THR A 214 -10.06 -16.57 -13.30
C THR A 214 -9.49 -16.13 -14.64
N ASP A 215 -9.59 -16.97 -15.67
CA ASP A 215 -9.27 -16.59 -17.06
C ASP A 215 -10.52 -16.38 -17.93
N ASN A 216 -11.69 -16.84 -17.45
CA ASN A 216 -12.93 -16.84 -18.21
C ASN A 216 -14.18 -16.48 -17.38
N PHE A 217 -14.04 -15.63 -16.36
CA PHE A 217 -15.05 -15.20 -15.37
C PHE A 217 -15.39 -16.22 -14.29
N VAL A 218 -15.14 -17.50 -14.46
CA VAL A 218 -15.61 -18.57 -13.54
C VAL A 218 -14.49 -19.51 -13.13
N THR A 219 -13.72 -19.99 -14.10
CA THR A 219 -12.68 -20.99 -13.89
C THR A 219 -11.29 -20.45 -14.22
N TYR A 220 -10.26 -21.22 -13.95
CA TYR A 220 -8.89 -20.95 -14.33
C TYR A 220 -8.29 -22.20 -14.97
N LYS A 221 -7.84 -22.09 -16.24
CA LYS A 221 -7.27 -23.20 -17.04
C LYS A 221 -8.14 -24.49 -17.02
N GLY A 222 -9.47 -24.32 -17.06
CA GLY A 222 -10.42 -25.44 -17.01
C GLY A 222 -10.58 -26.09 -15.63
N HIS A 223 -9.97 -25.54 -14.58
CA HIS A 223 -10.07 -25.97 -13.19
C HIS A 223 -10.82 -24.92 -12.34
N THR A 224 -10.96 -25.19 -11.05
CA THR A 224 -11.42 -24.15 -10.11
C THR A 224 -10.46 -22.97 -10.11
N PHE A 225 -11.00 -21.79 -9.82
CA PHE A 225 -10.21 -20.56 -9.65
C PHE A 225 -9.11 -20.73 -8.58
N PHE A 226 -8.05 -19.95 -8.66
CA PHE A 226 -7.15 -19.76 -7.52
C PHE A 226 -7.48 -18.45 -6.81
N SER A 227 -7.10 -18.33 -5.56
CA SER A 227 -7.37 -17.14 -4.76
C SER A 227 -6.13 -16.68 -3.99
N ALA A 228 -6.11 -15.41 -3.63
CA ALA A 228 -5.09 -14.83 -2.77
C ALA A 228 -5.74 -14.18 -1.55
N LEU A 229 -5.23 -14.49 -0.39
CA LEU A 229 -5.55 -13.79 0.86
C LEU A 229 -4.30 -13.07 1.34
N LYS A 230 -4.39 -11.76 1.54
CA LYS A 230 -3.34 -10.92 2.10
C LYS A 230 -3.81 -10.29 3.39
N LEU A 231 -2.95 -10.30 4.39
CA LEU A 231 -3.14 -9.61 5.65
C LEU A 231 -1.89 -8.80 5.97
N SER A 232 -2.08 -7.52 6.30
CA SER A 232 -1.02 -6.64 6.78
C SER A 232 -1.49 -5.94 8.04
N PHE A 233 -0.73 -6.05 9.11
CA PHE A 233 -1.00 -5.41 10.38
C PHE A 233 0.22 -4.63 10.84
N LEU A 234 0.04 -3.39 11.25
CA LEU A 234 1.05 -2.54 11.89
C LEU A 234 0.44 -1.89 13.13
N SER A 235 1.14 -1.97 14.23
CA SER A 235 0.83 -1.19 15.44
C SER A 235 2.00 -0.28 15.78
N VAL A 236 1.71 0.92 16.28
CA VAL A 236 2.71 1.87 16.75
C VAL A 236 2.48 2.13 18.23
N LEU A 237 3.35 1.57 19.03
CA LEU A 237 3.29 1.60 20.50
C LEU A 237 4.33 2.60 21.02
N PRO A 238 3.92 3.77 21.53
CA PRO A 238 4.85 4.69 22.17
C PRO A 238 5.34 4.10 23.51
N LEU A 239 6.62 3.79 23.60
CA LEU A 239 7.24 3.34 24.86
C LEU A 239 7.63 4.53 25.72
N THR A 240 8.12 5.60 25.09
CA THR A 240 8.40 6.89 25.72
C THR A 240 7.98 8.02 24.76
N SER A 241 8.19 9.28 25.17
CA SER A 241 7.94 10.44 24.28
C SER A 241 8.77 10.43 23.00
N HIS A 242 9.85 9.66 22.95
CA HIS A 242 10.80 9.64 21.83
C HIS A 242 11.07 8.23 21.27
N LEU A 243 10.72 7.19 22.01
CA LEU A 243 10.95 5.80 21.63
C LEU A 243 9.61 5.12 21.33
N SER A 244 9.50 4.50 20.17
CA SER A 244 8.32 3.73 19.76
C SER A 244 8.72 2.33 19.30
N LEU A 245 7.90 1.35 19.64
CA LEU A 245 7.97 0.00 19.11
C LEU A 245 6.88 -0.17 18.04
N LEU A 246 7.27 -0.66 16.87
CA LEU A 246 6.39 -0.86 15.73
C LEU A 246 6.39 -2.35 15.35
N PRO A 247 5.62 -3.19 16.05
CA PRO A 247 5.38 -4.54 15.58
C PRO A 247 4.51 -4.55 14.33
N SER A 248 4.87 -5.38 13.35
CA SER A 248 4.06 -5.63 12.17
C SER A 248 4.06 -7.11 11.79
N ILE A 249 2.96 -7.51 11.17
CA ILE A 249 2.77 -8.83 10.59
C ILE A 249 2.28 -8.63 9.16
N ASP A 250 2.96 -9.23 8.21
CA ASP A 250 2.56 -9.27 6.81
C ASP A 250 2.46 -10.74 6.38
N GLY A 251 1.35 -11.11 5.77
CA GLY A 251 1.16 -12.45 5.23
C GLY A 251 0.40 -12.40 3.91
N ARG A 252 0.74 -13.30 3.00
CA ARG A 252 -0.04 -13.52 1.80
C ARG A 252 0.06 -14.98 1.38
N VAL A 253 -1.08 -15.57 1.10
CA VAL A 253 -1.19 -16.96 0.68
C VAL A 253 -1.98 -17.08 -0.61
N LEU A 254 -1.52 -17.94 -1.50
CA LEU A 254 -2.23 -18.37 -2.69
C LEU A 254 -2.87 -19.73 -2.41
N ILE A 255 -4.14 -19.87 -2.75
CA ILE A 255 -4.91 -21.08 -2.52
C ILE A 255 -5.52 -21.51 -3.86
N GLY A 256 -5.26 -22.71 -4.27
CA GLY A 256 -5.75 -23.28 -5.53
C GLY A 256 -4.67 -24.08 -6.24
N LYS A 257 -5.03 -24.64 -7.39
CA LYS A 257 -4.12 -25.45 -8.18
C LYS A 257 -3.35 -24.55 -9.17
N ASP A 258 -2.02 -24.71 -9.22
CA ASP A 258 -1.13 -24.04 -10.16
C ASP A 258 -1.37 -22.52 -10.30
N PRO A 259 -1.23 -21.72 -9.23
CA PRO A 259 -1.39 -20.28 -9.31
C PRO A 259 -0.50 -19.68 -10.39
N ALA A 260 -1.01 -18.67 -11.10
CA ALA A 260 -0.25 -18.05 -12.18
C ALA A 260 0.97 -17.29 -11.66
N TYR A 261 2.07 -17.42 -12.37
CA TYR A 261 3.37 -16.84 -12.03
C TYR A 261 3.32 -15.33 -11.64
N PRO A 262 2.57 -14.45 -12.34
CA PRO A 262 2.49 -13.03 -11.98
C PRO A 262 1.97 -12.76 -10.58
N PHE A 263 1.29 -13.72 -9.95
CA PHE A 263 0.68 -13.55 -8.64
C PHE A 263 1.47 -14.18 -7.49
N LEU A 264 2.58 -14.87 -7.77
CA LEU A 264 3.44 -15.41 -6.72
C LEU A 264 3.85 -14.32 -5.74
N ASN A 265 3.91 -14.68 -4.48
CA ASN A 265 4.43 -13.77 -3.46
C ASN A 265 5.89 -13.49 -3.71
N VAL A 266 6.29 -12.25 -3.50
CA VAL A 266 7.66 -11.80 -3.63
C VAL A 266 8.12 -11.24 -2.29
N VAL A 267 9.20 -11.77 -1.75
CA VAL A 267 9.76 -11.27 -0.49
C VAL A 267 11.07 -10.57 -0.76
N GLY A 268 11.22 -9.38 -0.20
CA GLY A 268 12.48 -8.67 -0.19
C GLY A 268 12.35 -7.15 -0.21
N GLY A 269 13.49 -6.51 0.06
CA GLY A 269 13.64 -5.07 0.11
C GLY A 269 13.05 -4.42 1.36
N ASP A 270 13.81 -3.55 1.98
CA ASP A 270 13.37 -2.75 3.14
C ASP A 270 13.00 -1.34 2.71
N MET A 271 11.99 -1.27 1.82
CA MET A 271 11.59 -0.03 1.16
C MET A 271 10.20 0.40 1.59
N PRO A 272 9.94 1.73 1.73
CA PRO A 272 8.60 2.24 1.99
C PRO A 272 7.63 1.99 0.83
N GLU A 273 8.14 1.90 -0.40
CA GLU A 273 7.35 1.60 -1.59
C GLU A 273 7.50 0.13 -2.00
N ARG A 274 6.38 -0.49 -2.37
CA ARG A 274 6.37 -1.82 -2.96
C ARG A 274 6.52 -1.70 -4.48
N TYR A 275 7.36 -2.55 -5.06
CA TYR A 275 7.48 -2.64 -6.52
C TYR A 275 6.29 -3.34 -7.15
N LEU A 276 5.78 -4.35 -6.45
CA LEU A 276 4.67 -5.17 -6.88
C LEU A 276 3.60 -5.22 -5.79
N PRO A 277 2.31 -5.32 -6.14
CA PRO A 277 1.23 -5.43 -5.15
C PRO A 277 1.38 -6.64 -4.21
N GLN A 278 1.97 -7.75 -4.73
CA GLN A 278 2.22 -8.98 -4.00
C GLN A 278 3.55 -9.00 -3.23
N GLN A 279 4.34 -7.94 -3.30
CA GLN A 279 5.62 -7.86 -2.58
C GLN A 279 5.40 -7.68 -1.08
N LEU A 280 6.17 -8.44 -0.30
CA LEU A 280 6.23 -8.38 1.15
C LEU A 280 7.62 -7.87 1.57
N PRO A 281 7.71 -6.76 2.32
CA PRO A 281 8.99 -6.15 2.66
C PRO A 281 9.75 -6.99 3.67
N PHE A 282 11.07 -7.12 3.47
CA PHE A 282 11.97 -7.84 4.35
C PHE A 282 13.35 -7.17 4.39
N ALA A 283 13.83 -6.81 5.58
CA ALA A 283 15.13 -6.18 5.74
C ALA A 283 16.28 -7.17 5.64
N GLY A 284 17.35 -6.82 4.94
CA GLY A 284 18.56 -7.62 4.83
C GLY A 284 18.64 -8.57 3.64
N ILE A 285 17.64 -8.54 2.73
CA ILE A 285 17.70 -9.22 1.45
C ILE A 285 17.35 -8.28 0.30
N ASN A 286 17.69 -8.68 -0.93
CA ASN A 286 17.38 -7.92 -2.13
C ASN A 286 15.86 -7.81 -2.36
N ARG A 287 15.43 -6.93 -3.23
CA ARG A 287 14.02 -6.60 -3.47
C ARG A 287 13.15 -7.77 -3.91
N MET A 288 13.69 -8.65 -4.74
CA MET A 288 12.99 -9.77 -5.34
C MET A 288 13.86 -11.00 -5.19
N GLU A 289 13.80 -11.61 -4.03
CA GLU A 289 14.72 -12.70 -3.70
C GLU A 289 14.03 -14.03 -3.37
N ILE A 290 12.81 -13.99 -2.82
CA ILE A 290 12.03 -15.19 -2.52
C ILE A 290 10.72 -15.10 -3.28
N PHE A 291 10.38 -16.19 -3.97
CA PHE A 291 9.12 -16.36 -4.70
C PHE A 291 8.46 -17.62 -4.19
N ASP A 292 7.24 -17.49 -3.67
CA ASP A 292 6.53 -18.62 -3.09
C ASP A 292 5.00 -18.39 -3.06
N ASN A 293 4.24 -19.47 -2.90
CA ASN A 293 2.78 -19.39 -2.84
C ASN A 293 2.27 -18.93 -1.47
N SER A 294 3.00 -19.20 -0.41
CA SER A 294 2.58 -18.87 0.96
C SER A 294 3.74 -18.23 1.72
N VAL A 295 3.49 -17.07 2.30
CA VAL A 295 4.51 -16.29 3.03
C VAL A 295 3.88 -15.65 4.25
N ALA A 296 4.56 -15.71 5.38
CA ALA A 296 4.26 -14.95 6.58
C ALA A 296 5.54 -14.29 7.13
N ILE A 297 5.44 -13.01 7.48
CA ILE A 297 6.56 -12.21 7.99
C ILE A 297 6.13 -11.54 9.29
N VAL A 298 6.96 -11.65 10.29
CA VAL A 298 6.86 -10.87 11.55
C VAL A 298 8.04 -9.90 11.59
N ARG A 299 7.76 -8.65 11.91
CA ARG A 299 8.76 -7.58 11.97
C ARG A 299 8.60 -6.77 13.24
N LEU A 300 9.71 -6.49 13.90
CA LEU A 300 9.82 -5.57 15.02
C LEU A 300 10.72 -4.41 14.63
N ASN A 301 10.22 -3.20 14.74
CA ASN A 301 10.99 -1.98 14.49
C ASN A 301 11.00 -1.13 15.75
N LEU A 302 12.17 -0.99 16.36
CA LEU A 302 12.40 -0.08 17.47
C LEU A 302 12.91 1.24 16.89
N ARG A 303 12.11 2.31 17.04
CA ARG A 303 12.39 3.60 16.44
C ARG A 303 12.56 4.68 17.51
N GLN A 304 13.75 5.28 17.53
CA GLN A 304 14.09 6.40 18.38
C GLN A 304 13.99 7.70 17.58
N ARG A 305 13.20 8.67 18.06
CA ARG A 305 13.17 10.03 17.54
C ARG A 305 14.25 10.87 18.24
N ILE A 306 15.05 11.57 17.45
CA ILE A 306 16.10 12.50 17.92
C ILE A 306 15.69 13.91 17.47
N GLY A 307 15.42 14.78 18.44
CA GLY A 307 14.87 16.11 18.14
C GLY A 307 13.48 16.02 17.49
N GLN A 308 13.23 16.86 16.49
CA GLN A 308 11.90 16.95 15.87
C GLN A 308 11.76 16.18 14.54
N ARG A 309 12.87 15.93 13.83
CA ARG A 309 12.84 15.47 12.43
C ARG A 309 13.73 14.26 12.15
N HIS A 310 14.55 13.81 13.10
CA HIS A 310 15.50 12.72 12.93
C HIS A 310 15.00 11.46 13.61
N TYR A 311 15.24 10.32 13.01
CA TYR A 311 14.84 9.01 13.52
C TYR A 311 15.95 8.00 13.28
N ILE A 312 16.20 7.16 14.28
CA ILE A 312 17.04 5.97 14.15
C ILE A 312 16.13 4.77 14.37
N SER A 313 16.28 3.75 13.56
CA SER A 313 15.50 2.51 13.63
C SER A 313 16.41 1.31 13.72
N LEU A 314 16.03 0.37 14.58
CA LEU A 314 16.59 -0.97 14.63
C LEU A 314 15.45 -1.93 14.26
N ILE A 315 15.65 -2.72 13.21
CA ILE A 315 14.65 -3.61 12.66
C ILE A 315 15.14 -5.05 12.77
N ALA A 316 14.28 -5.92 13.25
CA ALA A 316 14.43 -7.36 13.20
C ALA A 316 13.22 -7.96 12.50
N ASN A 317 13.42 -8.93 11.61
CA ASN A 317 12.34 -9.62 10.94
C ASN A 317 12.62 -11.11 10.78
N TYR A 318 11.54 -11.88 10.77
CA TYR A 318 11.50 -13.30 10.58
C TYR A 318 10.43 -13.65 9.56
N ALA A 319 10.74 -14.42 8.57
CA ALA A 319 9.82 -14.91 7.55
C ALA A 319 9.82 -16.41 7.49
N ILE A 320 8.66 -16.99 7.20
CA ILE A 320 8.48 -18.36 6.77
C ILE A 320 7.79 -18.39 5.42
N HIS A 321 8.19 -19.28 4.53
CA HIS A 321 7.61 -19.41 3.21
C HIS A 321 7.58 -20.86 2.76
N GLU A 322 6.55 -21.22 1.98
CA GLU A 322 6.31 -22.57 1.48
C GLU A 322 5.31 -22.54 0.32
N ASP A 323 5.36 -23.48 -0.58
CA ASP A 323 4.40 -23.61 -1.67
C ASP A 323 2.99 -23.95 -1.15
N ASN A 324 2.88 -24.83 -0.17
CA ASN A 324 1.60 -25.24 0.39
C ASN A 324 1.30 -24.48 1.69
N PHE A 325 0.19 -23.78 1.72
CA PHE A 325 -0.26 -23.05 2.92
C PHE A 325 -0.34 -23.93 4.18
N PHE A 326 -0.80 -25.18 4.05
CA PHE A 326 -0.97 -26.07 5.21
C PHE A 326 0.38 -26.54 5.79
N ASP A 327 1.44 -26.47 5.01
CA ASP A 327 2.79 -26.82 5.45
C ASP A 327 3.65 -25.60 5.79
N LEU A 328 3.09 -24.38 5.72
CA LEU A 328 3.82 -23.12 5.93
C LEU A 328 4.63 -23.10 7.23
N LEU A 329 4.12 -23.66 8.32
CA LEU A 329 4.84 -23.72 9.60
C LEU A 329 6.07 -24.65 9.58
N LYS A 330 6.20 -25.49 8.57
CA LYS A 330 7.34 -26.39 8.34
C LYS A 330 8.25 -25.89 7.22
N GLY A 331 7.83 -24.80 6.54
CA GLY A 331 8.52 -24.21 5.41
C GLY A 331 9.90 -23.65 5.74
N GLU A 332 10.58 -23.16 4.71
CA GLU A 332 11.86 -22.50 4.87
C GLU A 332 11.72 -21.21 5.68
N SER A 333 12.69 -20.94 6.54
CA SER A 333 12.70 -19.74 7.36
C SER A 333 13.90 -18.85 7.05
N VAL A 334 13.64 -17.54 7.08
CA VAL A 334 14.66 -16.52 6.89
C VAL A 334 14.54 -15.51 8.02
N TRP A 335 15.66 -15.11 8.61
CA TRP A 335 15.71 -14.02 9.55
C TRP A 335 16.73 -12.97 9.10
N GLY A 336 16.46 -11.74 9.44
CA GLY A 336 17.29 -10.60 9.06
C GLY A 336 16.99 -9.39 9.89
N GLY A 337 17.76 -8.36 9.67
CA GLY A 337 17.56 -7.09 10.35
C GLY A 337 18.28 -5.96 9.66
N SER A 338 17.95 -4.73 10.06
CA SER A 338 18.61 -3.53 9.56
C SER A 338 18.73 -2.46 10.63
N ILE A 339 19.72 -1.60 10.45
CA ILE A 339 19.84 -0.31 11.13
C ILE A 339 19.51 0.76 10.11
N GLY A 340 18.61 1.67 10.48
CA GLY A 340 18.14 2.74 9.62
C GLY A 340 18.29 4.11 10.27
N TYR A 341 18.53 5.09 9.40
CA TYR A 341 18.41 6.51 9.74
C TYR A 341 17.38 7.14 8.83
N ALA A 342 16.53 7.99 9.41
CA ALA A 342 15.55 8.72 8.63
C ALA A 342 15.46 10.19 9.05
N TYR A 343 15.16 11.03 8.07
CA TYR A 343 14.98 12.47 8.26
C TYR A 343 13.68 12.92 7.60
N ASN A 344 12.85 13.60 8.35
CA ASN A 344 11.62 14.21 7.84
C ASN A 344 11.93 15.57 7.22
N SER A 345 12.28 15.56 5.93
CA SER A 345 12.67 16.76 5.21
C SER A 345 11.47 17.52 4.63
N MET A 346 11.69 18.74 4.18
CA MET A 346 10.68 19.54 3.46
C MET A 346 10.35 18.96 2.09
N PHE A 347 11.26 18.17 1.50
CA PHE A 347 11.11 17.53 0.18
C PHE A 347 10.57 16.10 0.28
N GLY A 348 10.13 15.68 1.47
CA GLY A 348 9.65 14.35 1.76
C GLY A 348 10.56 13.57 2.71
N PRO A 349 10.15 12.34 3.08
CA PRO A 349 10.95 11.49 3.95
C PRO A 349 12.25 11.07 3.26
N MET A 350 13.34 11.13 4.00
CA MET A 350 14.62 10.56 3.64
C MET A 350 14.86 9.35 4.53
N ASN A 351 15.17 8.19 3.94
CA ASN A 351 15.44 6.95 4.67
C ASN A 351 16.72 6.32 4.13
N THR A 352 17.57 5.84 5.04
CA THR A 352 18.77 5.07 4.71
C THR A 352 18.81 3.85 5.62
N ASN A 353 18.91 2.66 5.04
CA ASN A 353 18.93 1.40 5.77
C ASN A 353 20.13 0.56 5.36
N PHE A 354 20.75 -0.08 6.35
CA PHE A 354 21.79 -1.10 6.18
C PHE A 354 21.30 -2.39 6.80
N GLY A 355 21.18 -3.44 6.01
CA GLY A 355 20.57 -4.69 6.44
C GLY A 355 21.43 -5.92 6.14
N LEU A 356 21.24 -6.95 6.97
CA LEU A 356 21.86 -8.26 6.86
C LEU A 356 20.82 -9.35 7.11
N SER A 357 21.03 -10.53 6.55
CA SER A 357 20.20 -11.71 6.76
C SER A 357 21.01 -13.01 6.77
N ASN A 358 20.38 -14.08 7.24
CA ASN A 358 20.96 -15.42 7.15
C ASN A 358 20.86 -16.05 5.74
N ARG A 359 20.16 -15.40 4.81
CA ARG A 359 19.96 -15.92 3.45
C ARG A 359 21.17 -15.65 2.56
N ASN A 360 21.83 -14.53 2.80
CA ASN A 360 23.07 -14.15 2.12
C ASN A 360 23.99 -13.39 3.08
N ASN A 361 25.26 -13.32 2.79
CA ASN A 361 26.25 -12.61 3.60
C ASN A 361 26.48 -11.16 3.10
N ASN A 362 25.67 -10.69 2.17
CA ASN A 362 25.85 -9.39 1.55
C ASN A 362 25.16 -8.30 2.36
N LEU A 363 25.88 -7.23 2.66
CA LEU A 363 25.28 -6.05 3.26
C LEU A 363 24.35 -5.37 2.24
N GLN A 364 23.09 -5.30 2.58
CA GLN A 364 22.09 -4.60 1.78
C GLN A 364 22.04 -3.13 2.17
N PHE A 365 22.09 -2.26 1.18
CA PHE A 365 21.99 -0.83 1.35
C PHE A 365 20.78 -0.28 0.60
N TYR A 366 20.00 0.55 1.28
CA TYR A 366 18.88 1.25 0.67
C TYR A 366 18.89 2.72 1.07
N LEU A 367 18.70 3.59 0.09
CA LEU A 367 18.52 5.03 0.25
C LEU A 367 17.27 5.47 -0.49
N ASN A 368 16.45 6.29 0.15
CA ASN A 368 15.29 6.95 -0.46
C ASN A 368 15.22 8.41 -0.02
N LEU A 369 14.88 9.30 -0.93
CA LEU A 369 14.57 10.71 -0.69
C LEU A 369 13.36 11.10 -1.54
N GLY A 370 12.35 11.65 -0.92
CA GLY A 370 11.17 12.19 -1.60
C GLY A 370 9.89 11.46 -1.23
N TYR A 371 8.81 12.00 -1.74
CA TYR A 371 7.48 11.44 -1.55
C TYR A 371 7.23 10.27 -2.49
N SER A 372 6.45 9.29 -2.00
CA SER A 372 5.84 8.24 -2.80
C SER A 372 4.35 8.52 -2.99
N PHE A 373 3.84 8.29 -4.20
CA PHE A 373 2.43 8.50 -4.54
C PHE A 373 1.71 7.18 -4.77
#